data_7fc520b75cf4aa6ac56d65be54b4e8a8
#
_entry.id   7fc520b75cf4aa6ac56d65be54b4e8a8
#
_cell.length_a   1.000
_cell.length_b   1.000
_cell.length_c   1.000
_cell.angle_alpha   90.00
_cell.angle_beta   90.00
_cell.angle_gamma   90.00
#
_symmetry.space_group_name_H-M   'P 1'
#
loop_
_entity.id
_entity.type
_entity.pdbx_description
1 polymer ?
#
loop_
_entity_poly.entity_id
_entity_poly.type
_entity_poly.pdbx_seq_one_letter_code
_entity_poly.pdbx_strand_id
1 'polypeptide(L)'
;MAGRDVTDARVRRTRHRLRDAIVSLIHEKSYPAIAVKEILERADVGRSAFYAHFSNKDALLASGIEQMLHATAPRALPKTLEPFGRVLSLSFPVFDYIGGCRHAADAKMGRKGRTILHQHLRRVLRNRIRDDVRQGLEAGNGAASSIPADLAVEYIVTTFILVLNWWVESGSPLSAREVDDVFLALVVPALMSASRRAEGR
;
A
#
# COMPACT_ATOMS: atom_id res chain seq x y z
N MET A 1 22.71 8.49 -28.22
CA MET A 1 21.43 8.26 -27.47
C MET A 1 21.30 6.85 -26.91
N ALA A 2 22.00 5.82 -27.41
CA ALA A 2 21.87 4.41 -26.96
C ALA A 2 22.41 4.10 -25.54
N GLY A 3 23.34 4.86 -24.99
CA GLY A 3 23.95 4.55 -23.69
C GLY A 3 23.08 4.80 -22.46
N ARG A 4 22.11 5.74 -22.50
CA ARG A 4 21.16 6.03 -21.41
C ARG A 4 20.14 4.91 -21.24
N ASP A 5 19.64 4.35 -22.31
CA ASP A 5 18.59 3.34 -22.30
C ASP A 5 19.08 2.00 -21.70
N VAL A 6 20.33 1.62 -21.97
CA VAL A 6 20.96 0.42 -21.41
C VAL A 6 21.22 0.56 -19.91
N THR A 7 21.63 1.74 -19.46
CA THR A 7 21.86 2.04 -18.04
C THR A 7 20.55 1.99 -17.27
N ASP A 8 19.47 2.58 -17.80
CA ASP A 8 18.13 2.58 -17.21
C ASP A 8 17.54 1.17 -17.13
N ALA A 9 17.74 0.34 -18.15
CA ALA A 9 17.29 -1.04 -18.15
C ALA A 9 18.03 -1.88 -17.08
N ARG A 10 19.34 -1.67 -16.91
CA ARG A 10 20.14 -2.34 -15.88
C ARG A 10 19.71 -1.92 -14.47
N VAL A 11 19.48 -0.64 -14.25
CA VAL A 11 18.98 -0.09 -12.98
C VAL A 11 17.63 -0.69 -12.63
N ARG A 12 16.68 -0.71 -13.57
CA ARG A 12 15.34 -1.32 -13.36
C ARG A 12 15.46 -2.80 -12.98
N ARG A 13 16.31 -3.58 -13.69
CA ARG A 13 16.53 -5.00 -13.41
C ARG A 13 17.11 -5.21 -12.02
N THR A 14 18.10 -4.41 -11.60
CA THR A 14 18.70 -4.49 -10.26
C THR A 14 17.66 -4.22 -9.18
N ARG A 15 16.86 -3.16 -9.33
CA ARG A 15 15.78 -2.83 -8.39
C ARG A 15 14.73 -3.92 -8.31
N HIS A 16 14.36 -4.53 -9.42
CA HIS A 16 13.40 -5.65 -9.46
C HIS A 16 13.94 -6.86 -8.69
N ARG A 17 15.17 -7.31 -8.99
CA ARG A 17 15.82 -8.44 -8.30
C ARG A 17 15.89 -8.23 -6.77
N LEU A 18 16.24 -7.03 -6.33
CA LEU A 18 16.29 -6.70 -4.90
C LEU A 18 14.90 -6.76 -4.24
N ARG A 19 13.85 -6.29 -4.92
CA ARG A 19 12.47 -6.35 -4.41
C ARG A 19 11.96 -7.79 -4.34
N ASP A 20 12.21 -8.59 -5.36
CA ASP A 20 11.83 -10.01 -5.37
C ASP A 20 12.54 -10.76 -4.24
N ALA A 21 13.82 -10.46 -4.00
CA ALA A 21 14.60 -11.06 -2.94
C ALA A 21 14.04 -10.73 -1.54
N ILE A 22 13.70 -9.46 -1.26
CA ILE A 22 13.14 -9.10 0.05
C ILE A 22 11.74 -9.69 0.24
N VAL A 23 10.90 -9.73 -0.79
CA VAL A 23 9.58 -10.37 -0.74
C VAL A 23 9.73 -11.86 -0.45
N SER A 24 10.58 -12.56 -1.18
CA SER A 24 10.87 -13.99 -0.92
C SER A 24 11.33 -14.22 0.52
N LEU A 25 12.25 -13.41 1.04
CA LEU A 25 12.74 -13.55 2.42
C LEU A 25 11.67 -13.26 3.48
N ILE A 26 10.74 -12.33 3.22
CA ILE A 26 9.61 -12.05 4.13
C ILE A 26 8.70 -13.29 4.27
N HIS A 27 8.55 -14.10 3.22
CA HIS A 27 7.81 -15.35 3.27
C HIS A 27 8.55 -16.49 4.00
N GLU A 28 9.86 -16.38 4.18
CA GLU A 28 10.68 -17.41 4.82
C GLU A 28 10.91 -17.15 6.31
N LYS A 29 11.02 -15.89 6.72
CA LYS A 29 11.35 -15.50 8.10
C LYS A 29 10.83 -14.11 8.47
N SER A 30 10.87 -13.81 9.77
CA SER A 30 10.43 -12.51 10.27
C SER A 30 11.29 -11.37 9.71
N TYR A 31 10.65 -10.27 9.31
CA TYR A 31 11.32 -9.11 8.71
C TYR A 31 12.50 -8.55 9.54
N PRO A 32 12.42 -8.43 10.89
CA PRO A 32 13.58 -7.99 11.68
C PRO A 32 14.81 -8.88 11.52
N ALA A 33 14.63 -10.18 11.31
CA ALA A 33 15.70 -11.15 11.15
C ALA A 33 16.35 -11.14 9.75
N ILE A 34 15.76 -10.42 8.78
CA ILE A 34 16.33 -10.29 7.44
C ILE A 34 17.49 -9.29 7.47
N ALA A 35 18.69 -9.77 7.17
CA ALA A 35 19.87 -8.93 7.00
C ALA A 35 20.00 -8.45 5.55
N VAL A 36 20.56 -7.25 5.35
CA VAL A 36 20.85 -6.74 3.99
C VAL A 36 21.74 -7.71 3.21
N LYS A 37 22.71 -8.36 3.87
CA LYS A 37 23.59 -9.37 3.26
C LYS A 37 22.78 -10.47 2.56
N GLU A 38 21.75 -10.99 3.21
CA GLU A 38 20.92 -12.07 2.66
C GLU A 38 20.08 -11.59 1.45
N ILE A 39 19.62 -10.33 1.48
CA ILE A 39 18.95 -9.74 0.33
C ILE A 39 19.90 -9.66 -0.86
N LEU A 40 21.14 -9.24 -0.64
CA LEU A 40 22.17 -9.15 -1.68
C LEU A 40 22.51 -10.51 -2.28
N GLU A 41 22.70 -11.51 -1.44
CA GLU A 41 22.97 -12.90 -1.84
C GLU A 41 21.80 -13.47 -2.66
N ARG A 42 20.56 -13.31 -2.17
CA ARG A 42 19.36 -13.78 -2.85
C ARG A 42 19.12 -13.08 -4.19
N ALA A 43 19.41 -11.77 -4.25
CA ALA A 43 19.26 -10.97 -5.45
C ALA A 43 20.43 -11.15 -6.43
N ASP A 44 21.53 -11.72 -6.01
CA ASP A 44 22.81 -11.73 -6.73
C ASP A 44 23.19 -10.31 -7.18
N VAL A 45 23.23 -9.38 -6.20
CA VAL A 45 23.52 -7.95 -6.40
C VAL A 45 24.62 -7.52 -5.44
N GLY A 46 25.61 -6.80 -5.95
CA GLY A 46 26.70 -6.26 -5.15
C GLY A 46 26.25 -5.15 -4.18
N ARG A 47 26.95 -5.04 -3.04
CA ARG A 47 26.65 -4.05 -1.99
C ARG A 47 26.60 -2.62 -2.53
N SER A 48 27.56 -2.22 -3.37
CA SER A 48 27.59 -0.87 -3.96
C SER A 48 26.35 -0.58 -4.81
N ALA A 49 25.86 -1.57 -5.58
CA ALA A 49 24.66 -1.43 -6.39
C ALA A 49 23.40 -1.30 -5.52
N PHE A 50 23.35 -1.98 -4.37
CA PHE A 50 22.23 -1.79 -3.41
C PHE A 50 22.20 -0.35 -2.88
N TYR A 51 23.32 0.11 -2.32
CA TYR A 51 23.38 1.45 -1.70
C TYR A 51 23.30 2.60 -2.71
N ALA A 52 23.52 2.34 -4.00
CA ALA A 52 23.22 3.31 -5.06
C ALA A 52 21.68 3.53 -5.24
N HIS A 53 20.84 2.60 -4.77
CA HIS A 53 19.40 2.65 -4.98
C HIS A 53 18.59 2.76 -3.68
N PHE A 54 19.08 2.18 -2.58
CA PHE A 54 18.36 2.09 -1.30
C PHE A 54 19.28 2.36 -0.13
N SER A 55 18.88 3.25 0.77
CA SER A 55 19.65 3.57 1.98
C SER A 55 19.67 2.42 2.99
N ASN A 56 18.63 1.60 3.01
CA ASN A 56 18.46 0.47 3.92
C ASN A 56 17.36 -0.49 3.39
N LYS A 57 17.13 -1.60 4.13
CA LYS A 57 16.08 -2.57 3.78
C LYS A 57 14.66 -2.00 3.87
N ASP A 58 14.45 -0.99 4.72
CA ASP A 58 13.13 -0.35 4.88
C ASP A 58 12.78 0.50 3.66
N ALA A 59 13.76 1.21 3.09
CA ALA A 59 13.59 1.93 1.83
C ALA A 59 13.30 0.97 0.66
N LEU A 60 13.95 -0.18 0.63
CA LEU A 60 13.68 -1.23 -0.36
C LEU A 60 12.25 -1.77 -0.21
N LEU A 61 11.80 -2.09 1.02
CA LEU A 61 10.44 -2.58 1.28
C LEU A 61 9.38 -1.54 0.87
N ALA A 62 9.55 -0.28 1.27
CA ALA A 62 8.65 0.80 0.89
C ALA A 62 8.54 0.94 -0.65
N SER A 63 9.68 0.86 -1.35
CA SER A 63 9.71 0.87 -2.82
C SER A 63 8.99 -0.33 -3.45
N GLY A 64 9.00 -1.50 -2.80
CA GLY A 64 8.24 -2.68 -3.22
C GLY A 64 6.73 -2.45 -3.10
N ILE A 65 6.28 -1.89 -1.99
CA ILE A 65 4.88 -1.53 -1.76
C ILE A 65 4.40 -0.49 -2.79
N GLU A 66 5.18 0.56 -3.03
CA GLU A 66 4.86 1.56 -4.05
C GLU A 66 4.73 0.94 -5.44
N GLN A 67 5.65 0.06 -5.82
CA GLN A 67 5.57 -0.64 -7.11
C GLN A 67 4.32 -1.52 -7.20
N MET A 68 3.98 -2.25 -6.16
CA MET A 68 2.77 -3.06 -6.11
C MET A 68 1.52 -2.18 -6.37
N LEU A 69 1.42 -1.04 -5.69
CA LEU A 69 0.32 -0.09 -5.89
C LEU A 69 0.26 0.50 -7.31
N HIS A 70 1.40 0.60 -7.99
CA HIS A 70 1.47 1.08 -9.37
C HIS A 70 1.23 -0.01 -10.42
N ALA A 71 1.59 -1.25 -10.12
CA ALA A 71 1.53 -2.36 -11.08
C ALA A 71 0.13 -2.96 -11.23
N THR A 72 -0.72 -2.80 -10.22
CA THR A 72 -2.06 -3.37 -10.22
C THR A 72 -3.05 -2.34 -10.78
N ALA A 73 -3.91 -2.78 -11.71
CA ALA A 73 -4.96 -1.93 -12.25
C ALA A 73 -5.91 -1.50 -11.13
N PRO A 74 -6.20 -0.20 -11.00
CA PRO A 74 -7.15 0.28 -10.00
C PRO A 74 -8.53 -0.34 -10.28
N ARG A 75 -9.26 -0.64 -9.20
CA ARG A 75 -10.65 -1.10 -9.32
C ARG A 75 -11.51 0.00 -9.94
N ALA A 76 -12.28 -0.34 -10.97
CA ALA A 76 -13.31 0.56 -11.47
C ALA A 76 -14.39 0.74 -10.39
N LEU A 77 -14.60 1.96 -9.97
CA LEU A 77 -15.62 2.34 -8.98
C LEU A 77 -16.73 3.16 -9.64
N PRO A 78 -17.95 3.14 -9.09
CA PRO A 78 -19.04 3.99 -9.57
C PRO A 78 -18.67 5.48 -9.56
N LYS A 79 -19.10 6.22 -10.58
CA LYS A 79 -18.90 7.69 -10.64
C LYS A 79 -19.46 8.45 -9.44
N THR A 80 -20.43 7.85 -8.75
CA THR A 80 -21.00 8.40 -7.50
C THR A 80 -19.97 8.52 -6.37
N LEU A 81 -18.84 7.84 -6.47
CA LEU A 81 -17.74 7.92 -5.51
C LEU A 81 -16.66 8.97 -5.90
N GLU A 82 -16.85 9.66 -7.03
CA GLU A 82 -16.13 10.91 -7.25
C GLU A 82 -16.48 11.88 -6.10
N PRO A 83 -15.57 12.58 -5.48
CA PRO A 83 -14.17 12.78 -5.86
C PRO A 83 -13.15 11.81 -5.23
N PHE A 84 -13.58 10.81 -4.45
CA PHE A 84 -12.68 9.87 -3.74
C PHE A 84 -12.35 8.59 -4.53
N GLY A 85 -12.85 8.45 -5.75
CA GLY A 85 -12.69 7.23 -6.56
C GLY A 85 -11.23 6.79 -6.70
N ARG A 86 -10.30 7.74 -6.88
CA ARG A 86 -8.87 7.45 -7.00
C ARG A 86 -8.28 6.88 -5.71
N VAL A 87 -8.64 7.45 -4.55
CA VAL A 87 -8.21 6.99 -3.23
C VAL A 87 -8.72 5.58 -2.94
N LEU A 88 -10.01 5.38 -3.18
CA LEU A 88 -10.71 4.14 -2.86
C LEU A 88 -10.31 2.99 -3.80
N SER A 89 -9.91 3.29 -5.04
CA SER A 89 -9.45 2.28 -5.99
C SER A 89 -8.10 1.64 -5.64
N LEU A 90 -7.35 2.22 -4.68
CA LEU A 90 -6.05 1.68 -4.25
C LEU A 90 -6.17 0.51 -3.26
N SER A 91 -7.34 0.28 -2.65
CA SER A 91 -7.52 -0.77 -1.64
C SER A 91 -7.52 -2.17 -2.25
N PHE A 92 -8.27 -2.38 -3.32
CA PHE A 92 -8.39 -3.68 -3.97
C PHE A 92 -7.03 -4.29 -4.39
N PRO A 93 -6.13 -3.56 -5.09
CA PRO A 93 -4.79 -4.07 -5.42
C PRO A 93 -4.02 -4.67 -4.25
N VAL A 94 -4.12 -4.05 -3.08
CA VAL A 94 -3.41 -4.52 -1.88
C VAL A 94 -4.07 -5.79 -1.33
N PHE A 95 -5.40 -5.83 -1.24
CA PHE A 95 -6.12 -7.03 -0.81
C PHE A 95 -5.89 -8.19 -1.78
N ASP A 96 -5.91 -7.94 -3.08
CA ASP A 96 -5.67 -8.97 -4.10
C ASP A 96 -4.27 -9.57 -4.00
N TYR A 97 -3.25 -8.73 -3.89
CA TYR A 97 -1.86 -9.17 -3.69
C TYR A 97 -1.70 -10.00 -2.42
N ILE A 98 -2.24 -9.51 -1.29
CA ILE A 98 -2.15 -10.21 -0.01
C ILE A 98 -2.97 -11.50 -0.03
N GLY A 99 -4.14 -11.50 -0.68
CA GLY A 99 -4.96 -12.69 -0.89
C GLY A 99 -4.22 -13.81 -1.60
N GLY A 100 -3.47 -13.48 -2.66
CA GLY A 100 -2.62 -14.42 -3.38
C GLY A 100 -1.46 -14.99 -2.54
N CYS A 101 -0.96 -14.23 -1.57
CA CYS A 101 0.16 -14.62 -0.72
C CYS A 101 -0.27 -15.18 0.65
N ARG A 102 -1.54 -15.04 1.05
CA ARG A 102 -2.04 -15.28 2.41
C ARG A 102 -1.66 -16.64 2.97
N HIS A 103 -1.82 -17.69 2.20
CA HIS A 103 -1.52 -19.06 2.66
C HIS A 103 -0.02 -19.35 2.84
N ALA A 104 0.85 -18.60 2.15
CA ALA A 104 2.30 -18.80 2.23
C ALA A 104 2.96 -17.90 3.31
N ALA A 105 2.45 -16.70 3.50
CA ALA A 105 3.05 -15.66 4.34
C ALA A 105 2.67 -15.73 5.82
N ASP A 106 1.44 -16.13 6.14
CA ASP A 106 0.88 -16.05 7.49
C ASP A 106 1.59 -16.96 8.50
N ALA A 107 2.06 -18.13 8.06
CA ALA A 107 2.70 -19.09 8.97
C ALA A 107 4.09 -18.63 9.46
N LYS A 108 4.78 -17.76 8.73
CA LYS A 108 6.21 -17.47 8.96
C LYS A 108 6.51 -16.02 9.39
N MET A 109 5.67 -15.06 9.04
CA MET A 109 6.00 -13.63 9.24
C MET A 109 6.01 -13.18 10.71
N GLY A 110 5.37 -13.87 11.63
CA GLY A 110 5.33 -13.53 13.05
C GLY A 110 4.77 -12.12 13.35
N ARG A 111 4.27 -11.88 14.59
CA ARG A 111 3.63 -10.62 14.99
C ARG A 111 4.49 -9.37 14.75
N LYS A 112 5.78 -9.42 15.11
CA LYS A 112 6.71 -8.28 14.92
C LYS A 112 6.93 -7.92 13.44
N GLY A 113 7.05 -8.92 12.57
CA GLY A 113 7.21 -8.68 11.13
C GLY A 113 5.99 -7.99 10.52
N ARG A 114 4.78 -8.45 10.89
CA ARG A 114 3.53 -7.81 10.46
C ARG A 114 3.43 -6.35 10.91
N THR A 115 3.76 -6.06 12.16
CA THR A 115 3.75 -4.68 12.67
C THR A 115 4.62 -3.75 11.83
N ILE A 116 5.83 -4.18 11.49
CA ILE A 116 6.76 -3.36 10.67
C ILE A 116 6.22 -3.20 9.24
N LEU A 117 5.73 -4.27 8.63
CA LEU A 117 5.12 -4.19 7.29
C LEU A 117 3.93 -3.22 7.28
N HIS A 118 3.05 -3.30 8.28
CA HIS A 118 1.91 -2.38 8.43
C HIS A 118 2.34 -0.93 8.64
N GLN A 119 3.42 -0.67 9.38
CA GLN A 119 3.96 0.69 9.52
C GLN A 119 4.44 1.25 8.17
N HIS A 120 5.13 0.43 7.37
CA HIS A 120 5.56 0.84 6.04
C HIS A 120 4.38 1.04 5.10
N LEU A 121 3.42 0.11 5.08
CA LEU A 121 2.21 0.22 4.28
C LEU A 121 1.39 1.47 4.67
N ARG A 122 1.20 1.70 5.97
CA ARG A 122 0.54 2.93 6.48
C ARG A 122 1.22 4.19 5.97
N ARG A 123 2.54 4.26 6.04
CA ARG A 123 3.32 5.42 5.59
C ARG A 123 3.16 5.65 4.09
N VAL A 124 3.28 4.60 3.29
CA VAL A 124 3.16 4.69 1.82
C VAL A 124 1.74 5.09 1.43
N LEU A 125 0.71 4.46 1.99
CA LEU A 125 -0.69 4.78 1.70
C LEU A 125 -1.01 6.23 2.08
N ARG A 126 -0.62 6.66 3.30
CA ARG A 126 -0.82 8.05 3.76
C ARG A 126 -0.25 9.07 2.78
N ASN A 127 0.99 8.88 2.36
CA ASN A 127 1.64 9.78 1.41
C ASN A 127 0.96 9.76 0.04
N ARG A 128 0.48 8.61 -0.38
CA ARG A 128 -0.15 8.40 -1.69
C ARG A 128 -1.52 9.05 -1.80
N ILE A 129 -2.33 9.03 -0.72
CA ILE A 129 -3.74 9.47 -0.77
C ILE A 129 -3.97 10.89 -0.24
N ARG A 130 -2.98 11.49 0.42
CA ARG A 130 -3.14 12.81 1.10
C ARG A 130 -3.69 13.89 0.20
N ASP A 131 -3.10 14.09 -0.96
CA ASP A 131 -3.51 15.16 -1.88
C ASP A 131 -4.86 14.86 -2.53
N ASP A 132 -5.12 13.61 -2.90
CA ASP A 132 -6.39 13.19 -3.47
C ASP A 132 -7.54 13.33 -2.45
N VAL A 133 -7.31 13.00 -1.17
CA VAL A 133 -8.30 13.17 -0.09
C VAL A 133 -8.59 14.65 0.12
N ARG A 134 -7.56 15.51 0.18
CA ARG A 134 -7.75 16.96 0.32
C ARG A 134 -8.57 17.52 -0.82
N GLN A 135 -8.21 17.21 -2.06
CA GLN A 135 -8.96 17.64 -3.24
C GLN A 135 -10.41 17.13 -3.23
N GLY A 136 -10.61 15.88 -2.81
CA GLY A 136 -11.96 15.31 -2.69
C GLY A 136 -12.85 16.00 -1.67
N LEU A 137 -12.29 16.40 -0.53
CA LEU A 137 -13.01 17.15 0.49
C LEU A 137 -13.31 18.60 0.04
N GLU A 138 -12.38 19.24 -0.68
CA GLU A 138 -12.56 20.61 -1.22
C GLU A 138 -13.58 20.63 -2.38
N ALA A 139 -13.58 19.62 -3.25
CA ALA A 139 -14.48 19.56 -4.41
C ALA A 139 -15.95 19.33 -4.03
N GLY A 140 -16.21 18.66 -2.90
CA GLY A 140 -17.59 18.39 -2.41
C GLY A 140 -18.25 19.57 -1.71
N ASN A 141 -17.47 20.59 -1.31
CA ASN A 141 -17.94 21.69 -0.49
C ASN A 141 -17.36 23.02 -1.01
N GLY A 142 -18.19 23.89 -1.55
CA GLY A 142 -17.81 25.29 -1.76
C GLY A 142 -17.48 26.03 -0.45
N ALA A 143 -17.58 25.38 0.71
CA ALA A 143 -17.16 25.81 2.04
C ALA A 143 -16.26 24.73 2.67
N ALA A 144 -15.35 25.12 3.57
CA ALA A 144 -14.39 24.22 4.20
C ALA A 144 -15.07 22.99 4.82
N SER A 145 -14.61 21.79 4.46
CA SER A 145 -15.05 20.54 5.09
C SER A 145 -14.96 20.62 6.61
N SER A 146 -15.96 20.10 7.32
CA SER A 146 -15.92 20.02 8.79
C SER A 146 -14.89 19.03 9.32
N ILE A 147 -14.31 18.18 8.46
CA ILE A 147 -13.31 17.18 8.81
C ILE A 147 -11.96 17.60 8.24
N PRO A 148 -10.92 17.78 9.08
CA PRO A 148 -9.57 18.04 8.62
C PRO A 148 -9.09 16.91 7.68
N ALA A 149 -8.45 17.27 6.57
CA ALA A 149 -7.98 16.31 5.57
C ALA A 149 -7.02 15.28 6.17
N ASP A 150 -6.14 15.68 7.07
CA ASP A 150 -5.22 14.76 7.75
C ASP A 150 -5.95 13.72 8.60
N LEU A 151 -7.06 14.10 9.27
CA LEU A 151 -7.89 13.16 10.02
C LEU A 151 -8.60 12.18 9.08
N ALA A 152 -9.11 12.64 7.94
CA ALA A 152 -9.73 11.78 6.94
C ALA A 152 -8.71 10.78 6.36
N VAL A 153 -7.48 11.20 6.09
CA VAL A 153 -6.37 10.32 5.66
C VAL A 153 -6.09 9.25 6.72
N GLU A 154 -5.95 9.65 7.99
CA GLU A 154 -5.72 8.70 9.10
C GLU A 154 -6.88 7.72 9.25
N TYR A 155 -8.11 8.17 9.14
CA TYR A 155 -9.31 7.32 9.19
C TYR A 155 -9.28 6.26 8.08
N ILE A 156 -9.05 6.67 6.83
CA ILE A 156 -8.99 5.75 5.68
C ILE A 156 -7.89 4.71 5.87
N VAL A 157 -6.67 5.16 6.17
CA VAL A 157 -5.51 4.28 6.30
C VAL A 157 -5.64 3.35 7.51
N THR A 158 -6.17 3.85 8.63
CA THR A 158 -6.36 3.03 9.84
C THR A 158 -7.44 1.99 9.63
N THR A 159 -8.57 2.35 8.98
CA THR A 159 -9.64 1.41 8.64
C THR A 159 -9.14 0.35 7.66
N PHE A 160 -8.32 0.74 6.68
CA PHE A 160 -7.71 -0.21 5.75
C PHE A 160 -6.85 -1.24 6.49
N ILE A 161 -5.95 -0.80 7.36
CA ILE A 161 -5.09 -1.69 8.16
C ILE A 161 -5.91 -2.55 9.12
N LEU A 162 -7.00 -2.01 9.70
CA LEU A 162 -7.91 -2.77 10.56
C LEU A 162 -8.57 -3.93 9.80
N VAL A 163 -9.14 -3.63 8.64
CA VAL A 163 -9.81 -4.65 7.80
C VAL A 163 -8.80 -5.69 7.31
N LEU A 164 -7.61 -5.26 6.89
CA LEU A 164 -6.53 -6.14 6.48
C LEU A 164 -6.12 -7.10 7.60
N ASN A 165 -5.89 -6.59 8.81
CA ASN A 165 -5.54 -7.40 9.96
C ASN A 165 -6.63 -8.39 10.32
N TRP A 166 -7.88 -7.91 10.39
CA TRP A 166 -9.02 -8.76 10.67
C TRP A 166 -9.10 -9.91 9.66
N TRP A 167 -9.00 -9.61 8.38
CA TRP A 167 -9.08 -10.64 7.32
C TRP A 167 -7.98 -11.69 7.42
N VAL A 168 -6.74 -11.24 7.66
CA VAL A 168 -5.59 -12.13 7.77
C VAL A 168 -5.63 -12.94 9.06
N GLU A 169 -5.96 -12.33 10.21
CA GLU A 169 -5.90 -12.98 11.52
C GLU A 169 -7.11 -13.88 11.83
N SER A 170 -8.28 -13.54 11.31
CA SER A 170 -9.49 -14.34 11.52
C SER A 170 -9.56 -15.61 10.67
N GLY A 171 -8.67 -15.75 9.68
CA GLY A 171 -8.77 -16.83 8.70
C GLY A 171 -10.07 -16.78 7.87
N SER A 172 -10.67 -15.59 7.73
CA SER A 172 -11.93 -15.41 7.02
C SER A 172 -11.88 -15.99 5.60
N PRO A 173 -12.92 -16.70 5.15
CA PRO A 173 -12.97 -17.29 3.80
C PRO A 173 -13.22 -16.27 2.70
N LEU A 174 -13.45 -14.99 3.05
CA LEU A 174 -13.75 -13.94 2.09
C LEU A 174 -12.63 -13.79 1.06
N SER A 175 -13.02 -13.61 -0.19
CA SER A 175 -12.12 -13.22 -1.27
C SER A 175 -11.60 -11.80 -1.07
N ALA A 176 -10.51 -11.45 -1.74
CA ALA A 176 -9.97 -10.10 -1.75
C ALA A 176 -11.02 -9.03 -2.14
N ARG A 177 -11.92 -9.39 -3.07
CA ARG A 177 -12.99 -8.50 -3.54
C ARG A 177 -14.04 -8.26 -2.45
N GLU A 178 -14.47 -9.31 -1.76
CA GLU A 178 -15.43 -9.18 -0.66
C GLU A 178 -14.85 -8.38 0.52
N VAL A 179 -13.57 -8.54 0.80
CA VAL A 179 -12.88 -7.74 1.84
C VAL A 179 -12.73 -6.27 1.42
N ASP A 180 -12.48 -6.02 0.15
CA ASP A 180 -12.49 -4.66 -0.39
C ASP A 180 -13.89 -4.03 -0.27
N ASP A 181 -14.95 -4.79 -0.55
CA ASP A 181 -16.34 -4.34 -0.36
C ASP A 181 -16.63 -4.01 1.12
N VAL A 182 -16.12 -4.81 2.08
CA VAL A 182 -16.20 -4.50 3.52
C VAL A 182 -15.49 -3.19 3.84
N PHE A 183 -14.28 -2.99 3.34
CA PHE A 183 -13.54 -1.74 3.53
C PHE A 183 -14.31 -0.54 2.97
N LEU A 184 -14.81 -0.64 1.74
CA LEU A 184 -15.57 0.43 1.10
C LEU A 184 -16.87 0.73 1.87
N ALA A 185 -17.58 -0.28 2.37
CA ALA A 185 -18.78 -0.11 3.19
C ALA A 185 -18.52 0.67 4.49
N LEU A 186 -17.33 0.53 5.08
CA LEU A 186 -16.93 1.26 6.29
C LEU A 186 -16.52 2.71 5.98
N VAL A 187 -15.82 2.95 4.86
CA VAL A 187 -15.15 4.23 4.58
C VAL A 187 -16.03 5.18 3.78
N VAL A 188 -16.75 4.69 2.76
CA VAL A 188 -17.52 5.52 1.84
C VAL A 188 -18.58 6.38 2.54
N PRO A 189 -19.42 5.86 3.45
CA PRO A 189 -20.45 6.67 4.09
C PRO A 189 -19.87 7.87 4.86
N ALA A 190 -18.75 7.68 5.54
CA ALA A 190 -18.08 8.75 6.29
C ALA A 190 -17.52 9.84 5.36
N LEU A 191 -16.84 9.44 4.27
CA LEU A 191 -16.31 10.39 3.29
C LEU A 191 -17.39 11.16 2.57
N MET A 192 -18.45 10.48 2.13
CA MET A 192 -19.59 11.11 1.45
C MET A 192 -20.38 12.03 2.37
N SER A 193 -20.47 11.71 3.67
CA SER A 193 -21.06 12.62 4.67
C SER A 193 -20.20 13.85 4.91
N ALA A 194 -18.88 13.69 4.94
CA ALA A 194 -17.94 14.79 5.12
C ALA A 194 -17.95 15.77 3.93
N SER A 195 -18.18 15.25 2.70
CA SER A 195 -18.25 16.10 1.49
C SER A 195 -19.60 16.80 1.28
N ARG A 196 -20.71 16.35 1.90
CA ARG A 196 -22.07 16.89 1.68
C ARG A 196 -22.55 17.95 2.70
N ARG A 197 -21.81 18.22 3.76
CA ARG A 197 -22.30 19.00 4.91
C ARG A 197 -22.28 20.53 4.78
N ALA A 198 -22.64 21.11 3.65
CA ALA A 198 -22.78 22.56 3.51
C ALA A 198 -24.15 23.04 3.01
N GLU A 199 -25.11 22.15 2.76
CA GLU A 199 -26.44 22.57 2.24
C GLU A 199 -27.52 22.84 3.32
N GLY A 200 -27.17 22.87 4.61
CA GLY A 200 -28.14 22.96 5.67
C GLY A 200 -27.80 23.89 6.84
N ARG A 201 -27.50 25.18 6.54
CA ARG A 201 -27.61 26.26 7.52
C ARG A 201 -27.80 27.59 6.83
#